data_9ac4eb0a48a9da03b3fb57a72bdb3e96
#
_entry.id   9ac4eb0a48a9da03b3fb57a72bdb3e96
#
_cell.length_a   1.000
_cell.length_b   1.000
_cell.length_c   1.000
_cell.angle_alpha   90.00
_cell.angle_beta   90.00
_cell.angle_gamma   90.00
#
_symmetry.space_group_name_H-M   'P 1'
#
loop_
_entity.id
_entity.type
_entity.pdbx_description
1 polymer ?
#
loop_
_entity_poly.entity_id
_entity_poly.type
_entity_poly.pdbx_seq_one_letter_code
_entity_poly.pdbx_strand_id
1 'polypeptide(L)'
;MATNNTTTNQGGVFARNRIAGLDLMRISLALLIYMFHSWMHFGCSYSCLTDFVSVGAIAMTGFFLLSGYSLRLVYGAQNLIEKHNIGRFYFKRILGIIPLYYFFSLLFILLRGKESIVDNVLLFPIEVLCLQTTFTSLFNVTHNGGTWFISCIILAYLIYPFLQTISRQIGHRSKVILLILLVFLDIWAAFISHRFHTAVIYDNPFYRILEFTCGLLVADINLSYDNKFLRVLRSWSVLVVSTIVLVAGVSIIRHYKNVQDYMLLNILVLPCFAIMLFPLGTLKMPLLDRSKNLGYLGKISYAFFLVQSFAWAVGKWSVNLIGYNHNWTRILITFVYCVAASIIAYELIQKPIENFVKSRFLLSK
;
A
#
# COMPACT_ATOMS: atom_id res chain seq x y z
N MET A 1 48.38 17.38 -20.90
CA MET A 1 47.02 17.08 -21.39
C MET A 1 46.24 16.50 -20.20
N ALA A 2 45.41 17.31 -19.63
CA ALA A 2 44.59 16.95 -18.45
C ALA A 2 43.25 16.44 -18.93
N THR A 3 42.94 15.20 -18.65
CA THR A 3 41.66 14.58 -18.91
C THR A 3 40.67 14.92 -17.77
N ASN A 4 39.75 15.82 -18.02
CA ASN A 4 38.65 16.14 -17.13
C ASN A 4 37.66 14.95 -17.05
N ASN A 5 37.72 14.19 -15.98
CA ASN A 5 36.68 13.25 -15.60
C ASN A 5 35.58 14.00 -14.84
N THR A 6 34.59 14.52 -15.54
CA THR A 6 33.33 14.98 -14.95
C THR A 6 32.44 13.76 -14.71
N THR A 7 32.61 13.07 -13.59
CA THR A 7 31.61 12.16 -13.04
C THR A 7 30.43 12.98 -12.52
N THR A 8 29.40 13.09 -13.33
CA THR A 8 28.14 13.72 -12.95
C THR A 8 27.51 12.97 -11.80
N ASN A 9 27.52 13.61 -10.65
CA ASN A 9 26.93 13.17 -9.39
C ASN A 9 25.39 13.29 -9.48
N GLN A 10 24.73 12.44 -10.28
CA GLN A 10 23.27 12.44 -10.47
C GLN A 10 22.49 11.71 -9.34
N GLY A 11 23.18 11.08 -8.38
CA GLY A 11 22.52 10.31 -7.32
C GLY A 11 21.95 11.12 -6.15
N GLY A 12 22.26 12.43 -6.04
CA GLY A 12 21.97 13.23 -4.85
C GLY A 12 20.67 14.04 -4.87
N VAL A 13 20.05 14.26 -6.02
CA VAL A 13 19.00 15.28 -6.20
C VAL A 13 17.58 14.72 -5.97
N PHE A 14 17.34 13.43 -6.19
CA PHE A 14 15.99 12.85 -6.10
C PHE A 14 15.54 12.51 -4.67
N ALA A 15 16.43 12.45 -3.70
CA ALA A 15 16.11 12.04 -2.32
C ALA A 15 15.37 13.09 -1.47
N ARG A 16 15.13 14.29 -1.98
CA ARG A 16 14.60 15.41 -1.19
C ARG A 16 13.21 15.93 -1.58
N ASN A 17 12.72 15.64 -2.76
CA ASN A 17 11.45 16.19 -3.20
C ASN A 17 10.33 15.14 -3.11
N ARG A 18 9.29 15.52 -2.39
CA ARG A 18 8.01 14.80 -2.37
C ARG A 18 7.45 14.69 -3.80
N ILE A 19 6.96 13.53 -4.17
CA ILE A 19 6.28 13.30 -5.47
C ILE A 19 4.77 13.25 -5.21
N ALA A 20 4.07 14.29 -5.59
CA ALA A 20 2.64 14.44 -5.36
C ALA A 20 1.80 13.32 -6.01
N GLY A 21 2.22 12.80 -7.16
CA GLY A 21 1.54 11.69 -7.83
C GLY A 21 1.49 10.41 -7.00
N LEU A 22 2.56 10.12 -6.23
CA LEU A 22 2.57 8.95 -5.35
C LEU A 22 1.69 9.15 -4.11
N ASP A 23 1.63 10.38 -3.57
CA ASP A 23 0.69 10.71 -2.50
C ASP A 23 -0.76 10.63 -3.00
N LEU A 24 -1.03 11.12 -4.21
CA LEU A 24 -2.35 11.01 -4.83
C LEU A 24 -2.76 9.54 -4.98
N MET A 25 -1.88 8.68 -5.50
CA MET A 25 -2.16 7.24 -5.60
C MET A 25 -2.46 6.64 -4.22
N ARG A 26 -1.66 6.95 -3.21
CA ARG A 26 -1.84 6.43 -1.84
C ARG A 26 -3.21 6.82 -1.26
N ILE A 27 -3.60 8.08 -1.44
CA ILE A 27 -4.90 8.59 -0.98
C ILE A 27 -6.05 7.92 -1.75
N SER A 28 -5.93 7.81 -3.07
CA SER A 28 -6.97 7.15 -3.90
C SER A 28 -7.16 5.68 -3.51
N LEU A 29 -6.07 4.95 -3.27
CA LEU A 29 -6.14 3.57 -2.79
C LEU A 29 -6.78 3.47 -1.39
N ALA A 30 -6.44 4.37 -0.47
CA ALA A 30 -7.05 4.41 0.87
C ALA A 30 -8.55 4.73 0.81
N LEU A 31 -8.96 5.64 -0.07
CA LEU A 31 -10.36 5.93 -0.32
C LEU A 31 -11.11 4.75 -0.95
N LEU A 32 -10.49 4.05 -1.89
CA LEU A 32 -11.10 2.85 -2.49
C LEU A 32 -11.33 1.74 -1.44
N ILE A 33 -10.39 1.51 -0.53
CA ILE A 33 -10.58 0.58 0.59
C ILE A 33 -11.70 1.07 1.52
N TYR A 34 -11.77 2.37 1.80
CA TYR A 34 -12.85 2.94 2.60
C TYR A 34 -14.21 2.70 1.94
N MET A 35 -14.34 2.97 0.64
CA MET A 35 -15.58 2.74 -0.12
C MET A 35 -15.94 1.25 -0.14
N PHE A 36 -14.97 0.37 -0.33
CA PHE A 36 -15.15 -1.08 -0.28
C PHE A 36 -15.68 -1.54 1.09
N HIS A 37 -15.07 -1.09 2.18
CA HIS A 37 -15.55 -1.44 3.52
C HIS A 37 -16.96 -0.88 3.80
N SER A 38 -17.29 0.32 3.30
CA SER A 38 -18.64 0.88 3.43
C SER A 38 -19.68 0.05 2.68
N TRP A 39 -19.33 -0.45 1.49
CA TRP A 39 -20.16 -1.39 0.75
C TRP A 39 -20.31 -2.70 1.51
N MET A 40 -19.22 -3.28 1.98
CA MET A 40 -19.21 -4.58 2.65
C MET A 40 -19.92 -4.58 4.01
N HIS A 41 -19.70 -3.56 4.85
CA HIS A 41 -20.21 -3.53 6.22
C HIS A 41 -21.56 -2.83 6.38
N PHE A 42 -21.90 -1.90 5.48
CA PHE A 42 -23.14 -1.13 5.54
C PHE A 42 -24.05 -1.29 4.34
N GLY A 43 -23.65 -2.06 3.34
CA GLY A 43 -24.41 -2.18 2.09
C GLY A 43 -24.52 -0.87 1.33
N CYS A 44 -23.53 0.04 1.46
CA CYS A 44 -23.56 1.32 0.78
C CYS A 44 -23.45 1.14 -0.74
N SER A 45 -24.25 1.87 -1.51
CA SER A 45 -24.24 1.87 -2.97
C SER A 45 -23.52 3.11 -3.51
N TYR A 46 -22.82 2.96 -4.63
CA TYR A 46 -22.09 4.01 -5.34
C TYR A 46 -22.56 4.18 -6.79
N SER A 47 -23.84 3.91 -7.04
CA SER A 47 -24.47 3.99 -8.37
C SER A 47 -23.67 3.16 -9.42
N CYS A 48 -23.23 3.74 -10.53
CA CYS A 48 -22.47 3.06 -11.58
C CYS A 48 -21.08 2.55 -11.14
N LEU A 49 -20.56 3.03 -10.02
CA LEU A 49 -19.27 2.57 -9.47
C LEU A 49 -19.42 1.42 -8.47
N THR A 50 -20.65 0.96 -8.17
CA THR A 50 -20.86 -0.06 -7.15
C THR A 50 -20.13 -1.36 -7.47
N ASP A 51 -20.11 -1.80 -8.72
CA ASP A 51 -19.39 -3.02 -9.13
C ASP A 51 -17.88 -2.89 -8.91
N PHE A 52 -17.28 -1.75 -9.26
CA PHE A 52 -15.88 -1.46 -9.01
C PHE A 52 -15.55 -1.41 -7.51
N VAL A 53 -16.39 -0.71 -6.75
CA VAL A 53 -16.23 -0.56 -5.29
C VAL A 53 -16.39 -1.90 -4.58
N SER A 54 -17.30 -2.78 -5.03
CA SER A 54 -17.55 -4.08 -4.41
C SER A 54 -16.34 -5.04 -4.44
N VAL A 55 -15.38 -4.76 -5.29
CA VAL A 55 -14.09 -5.48 -5.36
C VAL A 55 -12.92 -4.59 -4.99
N GLY A 56 -13.15 -3.50 -4.29
CA GLY A 56 -12.14 -2.49 -3.94
C GLY A 56 -10.95 -2.99 -3.12
N ALA A 57 -11.02 -4.21 -2.60
CA ALA A 57 -9.88 -4.92 -2.01
C ALA A 57 -8.67 -5.06 -2.96
N ILE A 58 -8.88 -4.92 -4.28
CA ILE A 58 -7.80 -4.82 -5.30
C ILE A 58 -6.83 -3.66 -5.01
N ALA A 59 -7.22 -2.64 -4.27
CA ALA A 59 -6.34 -1.54 -3.86
C ALA A 59 -5.12 -2.03 -3.07
N MET A 60 -5.17 -3.21 -2.43
CA MET A 60 -4.01 -3.78 -1.74
C MET A 60 -2.86 -4.09 -2.70
N THR A 61 -3.14 -4.61 -3.90
CA THR A 61 -2.14 -4.75 -4.99
C THR A 61 -1.46 -3.41 -5.30
N GLY A 62 -2.25 -2.32 -5.41
CA GLY A 62 -1.72 -0.97 -5.59
C GLY A 62 -0.83 -0.52 -4.43
N PHE A 63 -1.18 -0.83 -3.18
CA PHE A 63 -0.36 -0.49 -2.01
C PHE A 63 0.98 -1.23 -1.96
N PHE A 64 1.03 -2.52 -2.29
CA PHE A 64 2.28 -3.27 -2.34
C PHE A 64 3.19 -2.78 -3.46
N LEU A 65 2.66 -2.55 -4.67
CA LEU A 65 3.38 -1.92 -5.77
C LEU A 65 3.94 -0.55 -5.38
N LEU A 66 3.09 0.32 -4.81
CA LEU A 66 3.47 1.67 -4.37
C LEU A 66 4.54 1.64 -3.27
N SER A 67 4.49 0.65 -2.37
CA SER A 67 5.48 0.48 -1.31
C SER A 67 6.85 0.11 -1.88
N GLY A 68 6.92 -0.86 -2.79
CA GLY A 68 8.17 -1.23 -3.48
C GLY A 68 8.76 -0.06 -4.27
N TYR A 69 7.91 0.65 -5.03
CA TYR A 69 8.30 1.85 -5.78
C TYR A 69 8.86 2.94 -4.86
N SER A 70 8.15 3.27 -3.78
CA SER A 70 8.54 4.31 -2.84
C SER A 70 9.84 4.00 -2.11
N LEU A 71 10.07 2.74 -1.72
CA LEU A 71 11.34 2.34 -1.11
C LEU A 71 12.51 2.46 -2.07
N ARG A 72 12.31 2.11 -3.34
CA ARG A 72 13.35 2.26 -4.35
C ARG A 72 13.71 3.73 -4.58
N LEU A 73 12.73 4.63 -4.57
CA LEU A 73 12.98 6.08 -4.62
C LEU A 73 13.85 6.57 -3.46
N VAL A 74 13.49 6.17 -2.24
CA VAL A 74 14.13 6.70 -1.03
C VAL A 74 15.52 6.10 -0.78
N TYR A 75 15.68 4.81 -1.04
CA TYR A 75 16.88 4.05 -0.67
C TYR A 75 17.73 3.60 -1.86
N GLY A 76 17.29 3.88 -3.09
CA GLY A 76 17.94 3.35 -4.29
C GLY A 76 19.42 3.70 -4.47
N ALA A 77 19.88 4.83 -3.93
CA ALA A 77 21.28 5.25 -3.95
C ALA A 77 22.10 4.67 -2.80
N GLN A 78 21.46 4.14 -1.74
CA GLN A 78 22.16 3.66 -0.54
C GLN A 78 22.50 2.18 -0.69
N ASN A 79 23.68 1.78 -0.19
CA ASN A 79 24.02 0.37 -0.01
C ASN A 79 23.44 -0.11 1.33
N LEU A 80 22.28 -0.78 1.28
CA LEU A 80 21.56 -1.20 2.50
C LEU A 80 22.14 -2.46 3.15
N ILE A 81 23.02 -3.23 2.47
CA ILE A 81 23.66 -4.42 3.07
C ILE A 81 24.73 -4.03 4.09
N GLU A 82 25.28 -2.82 4.00
CA GLU A 82 26.19 -2.33 5.02
C GLU A 82 25.53 -2.29 6.40
N LYS A 83 26.19 -2.86 7.41
CA LYS A 83 25.66 -3.05 8.78
C LYS A 83 24.99 -1.79 9.36
N HIS A 84 25.59 -0.63 9.15
CA HIS A 84 25.04 0.64 9.65
C HIS A 84 23.77 1.07 8.92
N ASN A 85 23.72 0.90 7.61
CA ASN A 85 22.59 1.29 6.76
C ASN A 85 21.39 0.37 6.95
N ILE A 86 21.62 -0.95 7.08
CA ILE A 86 20.55 -1.93 7.25
C ILE A 86 19.84 -1.74 8.59
N GLY A 87 20.59 -1.51 9.68
CA GLY A 87 20.00 -1.25 10.99
C GLY A 87 19.15 0.04 11.00
N ARG A 88 19.65 1.11 10.37
CA ARG A 88 18.87 2.36 10.21
C ARG A 88 17.61 2.16 9.37
N PHE A 89 17.70 1.36 8.32
CA PHE A 89 16.55 1.04 7.47
C PHE A 89 15.47 0.34 8.26
N TYR A 90 15.79 -0.79 8.92
CA TYR A 90 14.80 -1.55 9.70
C TYR A 90 14.20 -0.72 10.82
N PHE A 91 15.03 0.00 11.57
CA PHE A 91 14.54 0.87 12.64
C PHE A 91 13.50 1.88 12.14
N LYS A 92 13.78 2.56 11.01
CA LYS A 92 12.83 3.51 10.42
C LYS A 92 11.54 2.85 9.92
N ARG A 93 11.64 1.63 9.36
CA ARG A 93 10.46 0.91 8.85
C ARG A 93 9.59 0.39 9.97
N ILE A 94 10.19 -0.20 11.01
CA ILE A 94 9.48 -0.68 12.20
C ILE A 94 8.76 0.48 12.90
N LEU A 95 9.45 1.56 13.21
CA LEU A 95 8.84 2.72 13.87
C LEU A 95 7.79 3.44 12.99
N GLY A 96 7.84 3.25 11.67
CA GLY A 96 6.83 3.77 10.76
C GLY A 96 5.50 3.01 10.76
N ILE A 97 5.47 1.77 11.26
CA ILE A 97 4.29 0.89 11.18
C ILE A 97 3.84 0.42 12.56
N ILE A 98 4.74 -0.16 13.33
CA ILE A 98 4.43 -0.94 14.54
C ILE A 98 3.72 -0.13 15.63
N PRO A 99 4.08 1.13 15.95
CA PRO A 99 3.44 1.85 17.04
C PRO A 99 1.95 2.06 16.84
N LEU A 100 1.53 2.49 15.66
CA LEU A 100 0.10 2.62 15.34
C LEU A 100 -0.61 1.27 15.29
N TYR A 101 0.04 0.26 14.73
CA TYR A 101 -0.49 -1.09 14.70
C TYR A 101 -0.78 -1.61 16.12
N TYR A 102 0.20 -1.55 17.04
CA TYR A 102 0.01 -2.01 18.43
C TYR A 102 -1.05 -1.20 19.16
N PHE A 103 -1.07 0.12 18.96
CA PHE A 103 -2.09 0.96 19.56
C PHE A 103 -3.50 0.53 19.14
N PHE A 104 -3.74 0.34 17.84
CA PHE A 104 -5.06 -0.07 17.37
C PHE A 104 -5.37 -1.53 17.68
N SER A 105 -4.39 -2.43 17.72
CA SER A 105 -4.60 -3.81 18.15
C SER A 105 -5.01 -3.88 19.63
N LEU A 106 -4.32 -3.15 20.50
CA LEU A 106 -4.70 -3.05 21.91
C LEU A 106 -6.10 -2.45 22.09
N LEU A 107 -6.38 -1.36 21.38
CA LEU A 107 -7.69 -0.73 21.41
C LEU A 107 -8.79 -1.67 20.93
N PHE A 108 -8.51 -2.49 19.92
CA PHE A 108 -9.44 -3.49 19.40
C PHE A 108 -9.74 -4.57 20.44
N ILE A 109 -8.73 -5.12 21.09
CA ILE A 109 -8.87 -6.10 22.17
C ILE A 109 -9.73 -5.51 23.30
N LEU A 110 -9.41 -4.29 23.75
CA LEU A 110 -10.12 -3.64 24.88
C LEU A 110 -11.59 -3.32 24.58
N LEU A 111 -11.91 -2.92 23.36
CA LEU A 111 -13.26 -2.44 23.02
C LEU A 111 -14.14 -3.50 22.34
N ARG A 112 -13.57 -4.48 21.68
CA ARG A 112 -14.29 -5.46 20.86
C ARG A 112 -13.88 -6.92 21.13
N GLY A 113 -12.84 -7.16 21.91
CA GLY A 113 -12.37 -8.50 22.27
C GLY A 113 -13.46 -9.26 23.03
N LYS A 114 -13.86 -10.40 22.48
CA LYS A 114 -14.80 -11.36 23.10
C LYS A 114 -14.14 -12.73 23.27
N GLU A 115 -12.89 -12.81 22.89
CA GLU A 115 -12.10 -14.02 22.88
C GLU A 115 -11.86 -14.50 24.32
N SER A 116 -11.72 -15.81 24.48
CA SER A 116 -11.34 -16.39 25.77
C SER A 116 -9.92 -15.95 26.16
N ILE A 117 -9.56 -16.09 27.44
CA ILE A 117 -8.20 -15.85 27.91
C ILE A 117 -7.20 -16.72 27.15
N VAL A 118 -7.57 -17.95 26.83
CA VAL A 118 -6.74 -18.90 26.09
C VAL A 118 -6.47 -18.38 24.67
N ASP A 119 -7.50 -17.92 23.96
CA ASP A 119 -7.35 -17.36 22.61
C ASP A 119 -6.44 -16.12 22.62
N ASN A 120 -6.61 -15.22 23.59
CA ASN A 120 -5.75 -14.05 23.76
C ASN A 120 -4.28 -14.44 23.98
N VAL A 121 -4.01 -15.45 24.84
CA VAL A 121 -2.64 -15.93 25.09
C VAL A 121 -2.03 -16.57 23.85
N LEU A 122 -2.79 -17.31 23.06
CA LEU A 122 -2.31 -17.95 21.83
C LEU A 122 -2.08 -16.94 20.69
N LEU A 123 -2.95 -15.93 20.56
CA LEU A 123 -2.85 -14.93 19.52
C LEU A 123 -1.80 -13.85 19.82
N PHE A 124 -1.52 -13.57 21.08
CA PHE A 124 -0.60 -12.51 21.49
C PHE A 124 0.78 -12.58 20.82
N PRO A 125 1.53 -13.71 20.86
CA PRO A 125 2.84 -13.78 20.21
C PRO A 125 2.75 -13.64 18.69
N ILE A 126 1.68 -14.14 18.08
CA ILE A 126 1.46 -14.07 16.63
C ILE A 126 1.25 -12.61 16.19
N GLU A 127 0.41 -11.89 16.91
CA GLU A 127 0.08 -10.51 16.59
C GLU A 127 1.22 -9.54 16.94
N VAL A 128 1.90 -9.75 18.06
CA VAL A 128 3.08 -8.95 18.44
C VAL A 128 4.22 -9.12 17.46
N LEU A 129 4.44 -10.33 16.94
CA LEU A 129 5.48 -10.60 15.95
C LEU A 129 5.01 -10.34 14.51
N CYS A 130 3.76 -9.89 14.31
CA CYS A 130 3.18 -9.66 12.99
C CYS A 130 3.21 -10.89 12.08
N LEU A 131 2.85 -12.07 12.60
CA LEU A 131 2.90 -13.35 11.91
C LEU A 131 1.52 -13.87 11.46
N GLN A 132 0.49 -13.02 11.46
CA GLN A 132 -0.93 -13.39 11.23
C GLN A 132 -1.17 -14.17 9.94
N THR A 133 -0.33 -14.00 8.93
CA THR A 133 -0.46 -14.66 7.63
C THR A 133 0.84 -15.27 7.13
N THR A 134 1.89 -15.30 7.95
CA THR A 134 3.23 -15.73 7.49
C THR A 134 3.28 -17.23 7.19
N PHE A 135 2.65 -18.07 8.00
CA PHE A 135 2.67 -19.53 7.85
C PHE A 135 1.35 -20.09 7.34
N THR A 136 0.26 -19.51 7.77
CA THR A 136 -1.11 -19.82 7.34
C THR A 136 -1.97 -18.58 7.52
N SER A 137 -3.07 -18.47 6.78
CA SER A 137 -4.01 -17.37 6.96
C SER A 137 -4.76 -17.50 8.29
N LEU A 138 -4.51 -16.59 9.20
CA LEU A 138 -5.26 -16.42 10.43
C LEU A 138 -6.23 -15.22 10.36
N PHE A 139 -6.58 -14.79 9.15
CA PHE A 139 -7.42 -13.63 8.88
C PHE A 139 -8.72 -13.63 9.69
N ASN A 140 -9.37 -14.79 9.80
CA ASN A 140 -10.66 -14.94 10.50
C ASN A 140 -10.51 -15.24 12.00
N VAL A 141 -9.28 -15.49 12.48
CA VAL A 141 -8.99 -15.90 13.85
C VAL A 141 -8.40 -14.77 14.68
N THR A 142 -7.60 -13.91 14.06
CA THR A 142 -6.98 -12.77 14.75
C THR A 142 -8.02 -11.74 15.19
N HIS A 143 -7.70 -10.99 16.27
CA HIS A 143 -8.59 -9.96 16.83
C HIS A 143 -9.04 -8.93 15.79
N ASN A 144 -8.15 -8.51 14.90
CA ASN A 144 -8.45 -7.62 13.79
C ASN A 144 -7.92 -8.21 12.47
N GLY A 145 -8.75 -8.99 11.79
CA GLY A 145 -8.41 -9.59 10.51
C GLY A 145 -7.91 -8.59 9.47
N GLY A 146 -8.39 -7.33 9.51
CA GLY A 146 -7.92 -6.27 8.62
C GLY A 146 -6.43 -5.94 8.73
N THR A 147 -5.71 -6.43 9.74
CA THR A 147 -4.27 -6.19 9.93
C THR A 147 -3.36 -7.23 9.25
N TRP A 148 -3.90 -8.18 8.51
CA TRP A 148 -3.14 -9.19 7.77
C TRP A 148 -2.02 -8.60 6.90
N PHE A 149 -2.25 -7.41 6.32
CA PHE A 149 -1.28 -6.75 5.46
C PHE A 149 0.00 -6.33 6.20
N ILE A 150 -0.06 -6.18 7.54
CA ILE A 150 1.11 -5.87 8.38
C ILE A 150 2.14 -7.00 8.29
N SER A 151 1.70 -8.27 8.39
CA SER A 151 2.58 -9.43 8.20
C SER A 151 3.25 -9.38 6.83
N CYS A 152 2.48 -9.12 5.78
CA CYS A 152 2.99 -9.07 4.42
C CYS A 152 4.01 -7.94 4.22
N ILE A 153 3.71 -6.73 4.71
CA ILE A 153 4.60 -5.58 4.49
C ILE A 153 5.87 -5.66 5.34
N ILE A 154 5.80 -6.20 6.56
CA ILE A 154 6.97 -6.43 7.40
C ILE A 154 7.92 -7.42 6.73
N LEU A 155 7.40 -8.54 6.21
CA LEU A 155 8.22 -9.52 5.49
C LEU A 155 8.82 -8.92 4.20
N ALA A 156 8.05 -8.12 3.45
CA ALA A 156 8.56 -7.41 2.29
C ALA A 156 9.70 -6.44 2.67
N TYR A 157 9.59 -5.75 3.81
CA TYR A 157 10.65 -4.87 4.31
C TYR A 157 11.89 -5.65 4.77
N LEU A 158 11.73 -6.83 5.39
CA LEU A 158 12.84 -7.69 5.78
C LEU A 158 13.66 -8.13 4.56
N ILE A 159 12.99 -8.45 3.45
CA ILE A 159 13.62 -8.93 2.22
C ILE A 159 14.14 -7.78 1.35
N TYR A 160 13.61 -6.56 1.50
CA TYR A 160 13.91 -5.43 0.61
C TYR A 160 15.40 -5.13 0.39
N PRO A 161 16.31 -5.14 1.40
CA PRO A 161 17.73 -4.89 1.17
C PRO A 161 18.38 -5.86 0.17
N PHE A 162 17.93 -7.13 0.20
CA PHE A 162 18.40 -8.16 -0.75
C PHE A 162 17.83 -7.93 -2.15
N LEU A 163 16.53 -7.65 -2.25
CA LEU A 163 15.88 -7.32 -3.52
C LEU A 163 16.50 -6.08 -4.17
N GLN A 164 16.81 -5.04 -3.38
CA GLN A 164 17.49 -3.85 -3.85
C GLN A 164 18.88 -4.17 -4.42
N THR A 165 19.64 -5.01 -3.73
CA THR A 165 20.99 -5.40 -4.16
C THR A 165 20.94 -6.17 -5.48
N ILE A 166 20.06 -7.16 -5.59
CA ILE A 166 19.85 -7.92 -6.82
C ILE A 166 19.46 -6.96 -7.95
N SER A 167 18.47 -6.07 -7.71
CA SER A 167 18.02 -5.11 -8.70
C SER A 167 19.12 -4.16 -9.18
N ARG A 168 20.07 -3.81 -8.31
CA ARG A 168 21.23 -2.96 -8.70
C ARG A 168 22.24 -3.69 -9.57
N GLN A 169 22.38 -4.99 -9.43
CA GLN A 169 23.37 -5.82 -10.15
C GLN A 169 22.88 -6.22 -11.55
N ILE A 170 21.58 -6.34 -11.76
CA ILE A 170 21.02 -6.77 -13.05
C ILE A 170 20.83 -5.59 -14.01
N GLY A 171 21.06 -5.87 -15.30
CA GLY A 171 20.94 -4.89 -16.38
C GLY A 171 19.46 -4.55 -16.71
N HIS A 172 19.28 -3.53 -17.54
CA HIS A 172 17.94 -3.05 -17.93
C HIS A 172 17.05 -4.14 -18.54
N ARG A 173 17.59 -4.90 -19.51
CA ARG A 173 16.83 -5.98 -20.16
C ARG A 173 16.38 -7.04 -19.16
N SER A 174 17.27 -7.43 -18.26
CA SER A 174 16.95 -8.41 -17.21
C SER A 174 15.87 -7.89 -16.25
N LYS A 175 15.86 -6.59 -15.91
CA LYS A 175 14.79 -6.00 -15.09
C LYS A 175 13.42 -6.06 -15.78
N VAL A 176 13.37 -5.77 -17.08
CA VAL A 176 12.13 -5.86 -17.84
C VAL A 176 11.65 -7.31 -17.93
N ILE A 177 12.55 -8.26 -18.25
CA ILE A 177 12.21 -9.69 -18.30
C ILE A 177 11.73 -10.17 -16.94
N LEU A 178 12.43 -9.80 -15.84
CA LEU A 178 12.04 -10.17 -14.49
C LEU A 178 10.68 -9.57 -14.11
N LEU A 179 10.41 -8.32 -14.47
CA LEU A 179 9.10 -7.70 -14.24
C LEU A 179 7.98 -8.48 -14.94
N ILE A 180 8.17 -8.82 -16.23
CA ILE A 180 7.19 -9.60 -16.99
C ILE A 180 6.98 -10.98 -16.35
N LEU A 181 8.07 -11.65 -15.95
CA LEU A 181 8.01 -12.94 -15.27
C LEU A 181 7.26 -12.88 -13.96
N LEU A 182 7.51 -11.86 -13.12
CA LEU A 182 6.81 -11.69 -11.84
C LEU A 182 5.32 -11.40 -12.04
N VAL A 183 4.96 -10.57 -13.01
CA VAL A 183 3.55 -10.33 -13.38
C VAL A 183 2.88 -11.62 -13.84
N PHE A 184 3.57 -12.41 -14.68
CA PHE A 184 3.07 -13.71 -15.13
C PHE A 184 2.89 -14.68 -13.94
N LEU A 185 3.85 -14.76 -13.03
CA LEU A 185 3.76 -15.63 -11.85
C LEU A 185 2.61 -15.21 -10.91
N ASP A 186 2.40 -13.91 -10.74
CA ASP A 186 1.29 -13.38 -9.94
C ASP A 186 -0.06 -13.82 -10.51
N ILE A 187 -0.28 -13.59 -11.81
CA ILE A 187 -1.51 -13.97 -12.52
C ILE A 187 -1.69 -15.49 -12.52
N TRP A 188 -0.61 -16.24 -12.75
CA TRP A 188 -0.66 -17.70 -12.81
C TRP A 188 -0.96 -18.32 -11.46
N ALA A 189 -0.36 -17.80 -10.37
CA ALA A 189 -0.64 -18.26 -9.02
C ALA A 189 -2.11 -18.03 -8.64
N ALA A 190 -2.67 -16.88 -9.01
CA ALA A 190 -4.09 -16.57 -8.82
C ALA A 190 -4.99 -17.56 -9.56
N PHE A 191 -4.67 -17.85 -10.83
CA PHE A 191 -5.42 -18.81 -11.64
C PHE A 191 -5.36 -20.23 -11.08
N ILE A 192 -4.18 -20.70 -10.67
CA ILE A 192 -4.00 -22.03 -10.05
C ILE A 192 -4.79 -22.11 -8.75
N SER A 193 -4.65 -21.12 -7.88
CA SER A 193 -5.37 -21.11 -6.60
C SER A 193 -6.88 -21.19 -6.80
N HIS A 194 -7.42 -20.41 -7.73
CA HIS A 194 -8.84 -20.44 -8.05
C HIS A 194 -9.28 -21.79 -8.66
N ARG A 195 -8.50 -22.33 -9.61
CA ARG A 195 -8.84 -23.56 -10.33
C ARG A 195 -8.83 -24.80 -9.47
N PHE A 196 -7.92 -24.88 -8.51
CA PHE A 196 -7.71 -26.04 -7.65
C PHE A 196 -8.21 -25.86 -6.22
N HIS A 197 -8.87 -24.73 -5.92
CA HIS A 197 -9.37 -24.38 -4.59
C HIS A 197 -8.30 -24.55 -3.50
N THR A 198 -7.07 -24.16 -3.84
CA THR A 198 -5.93 -24.21 -2.92
C THR A 198 -6.01 -23.08 -1.91
N ALA A 199 -5.00 -22.93 -1.05
CA ALA A 199 -4.96 -21.93 0.01
C ALA A 199 -5.28 -20.52 -0.49
N VAL A 200 -5.89 -19.72 0.38
CA VAL A 200 -6.14 -18.31 0.13
C VAL A 200 -4.81 -17.59 -0.11
N ILE A 201 -4.62 -17.03 -1.28
CA ILE A 201 -3.40 -16.29 -1.64
C ILE A 201 -3.52 -14.78 -1.44
N TYR A 202 -4.73 -14.28 -1.20
CA TYR A 202 -5.00 -12.86 -1.05
C TYR A 202 -4.20 -12.22 0.08
N ASP A 203 -4.04 -12.89 1.20
CA ASP A 203 -3.29 -12.45 2.37
C ASP A 203 -1.92 -13.16 2.52
N ASN A 204 -1.48 -13.88 1.49
CA ASN A 204 -0.21 -14.61 1.51
C ASN A 204 0.97 -13.65 1.30
N PRO A 205 1.94 -13.57 2.25
CA PRO A 205 3.05 -12.65 2.16
C PRO A 205 3.97 -12.88 0.94
N PHE A 206 4.20 -14.14 0.57
CA PHE A 206 5.06 -14.46 -0.58
C PHE A 206 4.45 -13.94 -1.89
N TYR A 207 3.13 -14.06 -2.01
CA TYR A 207 2.41 -13.51 -3.14
C TYR A 207 2.49 -11.97 -3.16
N ARG A 208 2.28 -11.33 -2.03
CA ARG A 208 2.37 -9.86 -1.89
C ARG A 208 3.79 -9.32 -2.13
N ILE A 209 4.83 -10.13 -1.88
CA ILE A 209 6.21 -9.78 -2.22
C ILE A 209 6.43 -9.73 -3.75
N LEU A 210 5.72 -10.53 -4.55
CA LEU A 210 5.79 -10.42 -6.01
C LEU A 210 5.33 -9.03 -6.46
N GLU A 211 4.15 -8.58 -6.00
CA GLU A 211 3.62 -7.25 -6.29
C GLU A 211 4.55 -6.13 -5.81
N PHE A 212 5.07 -6.25 -4.59
CA PHE A 212 6.04 -5.30 -4.04
C PHE A 212 7.32 -5.23 -4.90
N THR A 213 7.84 -6.37 -5.34
CA THR A 213 9.03 -6.45 -6.20
C THR A 213 8.75 -5.88 -7.58
N CYS A 214 7.56 -6.08 -8.15
CA CYS A 214 7.14 -5.41 -9.37
C CYS A 214 7.22 -3.89 -9.21
N GLY A 215 6.74 -3.33 -8.10
CA GLY A 215 6.82 -1.91 -7.80
C GLY A 215 8.27 -1.38 -7.73
N LEU A 216 9.18 -2.15 -7.11
CA LEU A 216 10.61 -1.84 -7.07
C LEU A 216 11.21 -1.80 -8.48
N LEU A 217 10.92 -2.80 -9.31
CA LEU A 217 11.44 -2.88 -10.69
C LEU A 217 10.88 -1.77 -11.58
N VAL A 218 9.58 -1.46 -11.46
CA VAL A 218 8.97 -0.32 -12.16
C VAL A 218 9.67 0.98 -11.79
N ALA A 219 10.01 1.20 -10.50
CA ALA A 219 10.77 2.38 -10.09
C ALA A 219 12.17 2.41 -10.72
N ASP A 220 12.86 1.29 -10.73
CA ASP A 220 14.19 1.19 -11.35
C ASP A 220 14.15 1.51 -12.85
N ILE A 221 13.20 0.92 -13.57
CA ILE A 221 13.01 1.17 -15.00
C ILE A 221 12.64 2.64 -15.24
N ASN A 222 11.71 3.16 -14.44
CA ASN A 222 11.20 4.51 -14.60
C ASN A 222 12.23 5.60 -14.31
N LEU A 223 13.14 5.37 -13.35
CA LEU A 223 14.07 6.41 -12.89
C LEU A 223 15.45 6.34 -13.54
N SER A 224 15.87 5.15 -14.00
CA SER A 224 17.22 4.94 -14.49
C SER A 224 17.36 5.01 -16.00
N TYR A 225 16.24 5.02 -16.73
CA TYR A 225 16.28 4.97 -18.20
C TYR A 225 15.41 6.06 -18.83
N ASP A 226 15.83 6.54 -20.01
CA ASP A 226 15.07 7.46 -20.83
C ASP A 226 15.14 7.03 -22.31
N ASN A 227 13.97 6.71 -22.86
CA ASN A 227 13.79 6.42 -24.27
C ASN A 227 12.39 6.87 -24.73
N LYS A 228 12.13 6.82 -26.05
CA LYS A 228 10.85 7.26 -26.61
C LYS A 228 9.66 6.53 -25.99
N PHE A 229 9.77 5.23 -25.76
CA PHE A 229 8.71 4.41 -25.17
C PHE A 229 8.40 4.83 -23.73
N LEU A 230 9.43 5.01 -22.88
CA LEU A 230 9.24 5.45 -21.50
C LEU A 230 8.66 6.89 -21.42
N ARG A 231 9.01 7.76 -22.36
CA ARG A 231 8.40 9.10 -22.41
C ARG A 231 6.90 9.03 -22.68
N VAL A 232 6.45 8.10 -23.53
CA VAL A 232 5.02 7.83 -23.73
C VAL A 232 4.39 7.29 -22.46
N LEU A 233 5.01 6.30 -21.79
CA LEU A 233 4.50 5.73 -20.56
C LEU A 233 4.38 6.78 -19.43
N ARG A 234 5.23 7.81 -19.42
CA ARG A 234 5.21 8.92 -18.44
C ARG A 234 4.20 10.02 -18.76
N SER A 235 3.31 9.82 -19.73
CA SER A 235 2.35 10.84 -20.16
C SER A 235 1.05 10.84 -19.37
N TRP A 236 0.36 11.99 -19.37
CA TRP A 236 -0.99 12.12 -18.82
C TRP A 236 -2.00 11.18 -19.51
N SER A 237 -1.86 11.00 -20.83
CA SER A 237 -2.72 10.12 -21.59
C SER A 237 -2.68 8.69 -21.09
N VAL A 238 -1.48 8.18 -20.76
CA VAL A 238 -1.32 6.83 -20.20
C VAL A 238 -1.96 6.73 -18.81
N LEU A 239 -1.83 7.77 -17.97
CA LEU A 239 -2.50 7.79 -16.65
C LEU A 239 -4.02 7.71 -16.80
N VAL A 240 -4.58 8.54 -17.68
CA VAL A 240 -6.04 8.56 -17.92
C VAL A 240 -6.53 7.24 -18.50
N VAL A 241 -5.86 6.74 -19.54
CA VAL A 241 -6.27 5.48 -20.21
C VAL A 241 -6.16 4.30 -19.24
N SER A 242 -5.05 4.17 -18.49
CA SER A 242 -4.90 3.07 -17.53
C SER A 242 -5.91 3.14 -16.38
N THR A 243 -6.29 4.35 -15.96
CA THR A 243 -7.37 4.54 -14.95
C THR A 243 -8.74 4.13 -15.51
N ILE A 244 -9.06 4.54 -16.75
CA ILE A 244 -10.32 4.15 -17.40
C ILE A 244 -10.37 2.63 -17.59
N VAL A 245 -9.28 2.04 -18.11
CA VAL A 245 -9.19 0.59 -18.31
C VAL A 245 -9.35 -0.17 -17.00
N LEU A 246 -8.73 0.31 -15.92
CA LEU A 246 -8.87 -0.29 -14.58
C LEU A 246 -10.33 -0.24 -14.11
N VAL A 247 -10.93 0.94 -14.08
CA VAL A 247 -12.28 1.13 -13.52
C VAL A 247 -13.33 0.44 -14.38
N ALA A 248 -13.32 0.69 -15.69
CA ALA A 248 -14.30 0.11 -16.60
C ALA A 248 -14.09 -1.42 -16.75
N GLY A 249 -12.86 -1.87 -16.92
CA GLY A 249 -12.56 -3.29 -17.10
C GLY A 249 -12.94 -4.11 -15.88
N VAL A 250 -12.57 -3.66 -14.67
CA VAL A 250 -12.94 -4.33 -13.42
C VAL A 250 -14.46 -4.31 -13.22
N SER A 251 -15.14 -3.18 -13.48
CA SER A 251 -16.61 -3.09 -13.38
C SER A 251 -17.30 -4.06 -14.35
N ILE A 252 -16.84 -4.14 -15.59
CA ILE A 252 -17.40 -5.05 -16.60
C ILE A 252 -17.20 -6.51 -16.17
N ILE A 253 -15.98 -6.89 -15.77
CA ILE A 253 -15.70 -8.27 -15.31
C ILE A 253 -16.57 -8.61 -14.10
N ARG A 254 -16.68 -7.70 -13.14
CA ARG A 254 -17.50 -7.90 -11.95
C ARG A 254 -18.98 -8.05 -12.31
N HIS A 255 -19.51 -7.19 -13.16
CA HIS A 255 -20.91 -7.18 -13.56
C HIS A 255 -21.31 -8.45 -14.31
N TYR A 256 -20.57 -8.80 -15.38
CA TYR A 256 -20.96 -9.89 -16.28
C TYR A 256 -20.49 -11.29 -15.85
N LYS A 257 -19.36 -11.38 -15.13
CA LYS A 257 -18.79 -12.66 -14.70
C LYS A 257 -19.00 -12.96 -13.23
N ASN A 258 -19.55 -12.01 -12.48
CA ASN A 258 -19.75 -12.11 -11.03
C ASN A 258 -18.48 -12.57 -10.27
N VAL A 259 -17.31 -12.18 -10.77
CA VAL A 259 -16.03 -12.55 -10.16
C VAL A 259 -15.88 -11.82 -8.84
N GLN A 260 -15.83 -12.56 -7.74
CA GLN A 260 -15.61 -12.05 -6.39
C GLN A 260 -14.16 -12.29 -5.92
N ASP A 261 -13.42 -13.13 -6.62
CA ASP A 261 -12.02 -13.41 -6.32
C ASP A 261 -11.15 -12.23 -6.77
N TYR A 262 -10.69 -11.45 -5.81
CA TYR A 262 -9.87 -10.26 -6.05
C TYR A 262 -8.57 -10.59 -6.77
N MET A 263 -8.04 -11.80 -6.57
CA MET A 263 -6.75 -12.20 -7.14
C MET A 263 -6.87 -12.51 -8.64
N LEU A 264 -7.99 -13.05 -9.09
CA LEU A 264 -8.23 -13.23 -10.53
C LEU A 264 -8.30 -11.91 -11.29
N LEU A 265 -8.72 -10.84 -10.62
CA LEU A 265 -8.73 -9.50 -11.21
C LEU A 265 -7.31 -8.95 -11.43
N ASN A 266 -6.27 -9.55 -10.82
CA ASN A 266 -4.88 -9.10 -10.99
C ASN A 266 -4.37 -9.23 -12.42
N ILE A 267 -5.01 -10.03 -13.28
CA ILE A 267 -4.72 -10.02 -14.72
C ILE A 267 -4.85 -8.61 -15.33
N LEU A 268 -5.74 -7.79 -14.78
CA LEU A 268 -5.97 -6.41 -15.22
C LEU A 268 -5.39 -5.40 -14.22
N VAL A 269 -5.58 -5.65 -12.93
CA VAL A 269 -5.29 -4.72 -11.83
C VAL A 269 -3.80 -4.48 -11.69
N LEU A 270 -2.98 -5.55 -11.65
CA LEU A 270 -1.54 -5.44 -11.47
C LEU A 270 -0.86 -4.69 -12.62
N PRO A 271 -1.10 -4.99 -13.92
CA PRO A 271 -0.56 -4.22 -15.02
C PRO A 271 -1.03 -2.75 -15.02
N CYS A 272 -2.32 -2.49 -14.75
CA CYS A 272 -2.83 -1.13 -14.73
C CYS A 272 -2.15 -0.29 -13.64
N PHE A 273 -2.06 -0.77 -12.41
CA PHE A 273 -1.36 -0.04 -11.34
C PHE A 273 0.14 0.12 -11.62
N ALA A 274 0.80 -0.91 -12.16
CA ALA A 274 2.20 -0.83 -12.55
C ALA A 274 2.43 0.25 -13.62
N ILE A 275 1.57 0.33 -14.64
CA ILE A 275 1.63 1.35 -15.70
C ILE A 275 1.36 2.74 -15.11
N MET A 276 0.38 2.90 -14.22
CA MET A 276 0.07 4.19 -13.58
C MET A 276 1.24 4.74 -12.76
N LEU A 277 2.12 3.89 -12.23
CA LEU A 277 3.31 4.34 -11.49
C LEU A 277 4.34 5.07 -12.36
N PHE A 278 4.36 4.84 -13.68
CA PHE A 278 5.26 5.59 -14.58
C PHE A 278 4.94 7.10 -14.59
N PRO A 279 3.72 7.52 -14.96
CA PRO A 279 3.37 8.94 -14.91
C PRO A 279 3.31 9.49 -13.49
N LEU A 280 2.71 8.78 -12.52
CA LEU A 280 2.59 9.26 -11.14
C LEU A 280 3.93 9.47 -10.44
N GLY A 281 4.95 8.70 -10.81
CA GLY A 281 6.30 8.84 -10.27
C GLY A 281 7.16 9.94 -10.90
N THR A 282 6.75 10.52 -12.03
CA THR A 282 7.59 11.44 -12.81
C THR A 282 6.91 12.73 -13.28
N LEU A 283 5.59 12.73 -13.45
CA LEU A 283 4.86 13.92 -13.88
C LEU A 283 4.98 15.03 -12.83
N LYS A 284 5.32 16.22 -13.31
CA LYS A 284 5.25 17.43 -12.50
C LYS A 284 3.80 17.86 -12.38
N MET A 285 3.34 18.02 -11.16
CA MET A 285 1.98 18.48 -10.83
C MET A 285 2.07 19.75 -9.97
N PRO A 286 2.39 20.93 -10.56
CA PRO A 286 2.83 22.12 -9.81
C PRO A 286 1.91 22.54 -8.68
N LEU A 287 0.58 22.42 -8.86
CA LEU A 287 -0.41 22.73 -7.84
C LEU A 287 -0.39 21.71 -6.70
N LEU A 288 -0.28 20.43 -7.02
CA LEU A 288 -0.26 19.32 -6.05
C LEU A 288 1.10 19.18 -5.36
N ASP A 289 2.20 19.44 -6.08
CA ASP A 289 3.57 19.39 -5.54
C ASP A 289 3.76 20.44 -4.43
N ARG A 290 3.12 21.60 -4.56
CA ARG A 290 3.14 22.68 -3.55
C ARG A 290 2.13 22.48 -2.42
N SER A 291 1.15 21.62 -2.58
CA SER A 291 0.07 21.40 -1.61
C SER A 291 0.59 20.70 -0.36
N LYS A 292 0.69 21.42 0.76
CA LYS A 292 1.00 20.86 2.09
C LYS A 292 -0.09 19.87 2.54
N ASN A 293 -1.35 20.15 2.21
CA ASN A 293 -2.50 19.33 2.57
C ASN A 293 -2.43 17.94 1.93
N LEU A 294 -2.10 17.86 0.63
CA LEU A 294 -1.94 16.55 -0.03
C LEU A 294 -0.85 15.72 0.64
N GLY A 295 0.30 16.33 1.00
CA GLY A 295 1.36 15.64 1.71
C GLY A 295 0.94 15.18 3.11
N TYR A 296 0.12 15.96 3.79
CA TYR A 296 -0.44 15.60 5.08
C TYR A 296 -1.40 14.41 4.96
N LEU A 297 -2.34 14.46 4.00
CA LEU A 297 -3.24 13.35 3.71
C LEU A 297 -2.51 12.06 3.37
N GLY A 298 -1.43 12.15 2.59
CA GLY A 298 -0.56 11.00 2.31
C GLY A 298 0.06 10.40 3.56
N LYS A 299 0.39 11.21 4.58
CA LYS A 299 0.95 10.73 5.86
C LYS A 299 -0.09 10.05 6.74
N ILE A 300 -1.30 10.62 6.83
CA ILE A 300 -2.36 10.05 7.68
C ILE A 300 -3.04 8.82 7.04
N SER A 301 -2.78 8.50 5.77
CA SER A 301 -3.45 7.42 5.05
C SER A 301 -3.30 6.05 5.71
N TYR A 302 -2.19 5.79 6.37
CA TYR A 302 -1.98 4.56 7.14
C TYR A 302 -2.86 4.51 8.40
N ALA A 303 -2.91 5.60 9.16
CA ALA A 303 -3.81 5.72 10.29
C ALA A 303 -5.28 5.62 9.85
N PHE A 304 -5.62 6.24 8.70
CA PHE A 304 -6.95 6.17 8.10
C PHE A 304 -7.37 4.73 7.76
N PHE A 305 -6.45 3.90 7.32
CA PHE A 305 -6.72 2.48 7.10
C PHE A 305 -6.99 1.74 8.42
N LEU A 306 -6.16 1.92 9.44
CA LEU A 306 -6.26 1.20 10.71
C LEU A 306 -7.51 1.58 11.53
N VAL A 307 -7.94 2.83 11.46
CA VAL A 307 -9.08 3.33 12.24
C VAL A 307 -10.43 2.90 11.70
N GLN A 308 -10.52 2.43 10.47
CA GLN A 308 -11.79 2.14 9.80
C GLN A 308 -12.69 1.20 10.63
N SER A 309 -12.14 0.13 11.20
CA SER A 309 -12.90 -0.83 12.02
C SER A 309 -13.64 -0.17 13.18
N PHE A 310 -13.06 0.85 13.80
CA PHE A 310 -13.67 1.62 14.89
C PHE A 310 -14.66 2.66 14.35
N ALA A 311 -14.30 3.35 13.29
CA ALA A 311 -15.14 4.36 12.68
C ALA A 311 -16.47 3.78 12.17
N TRP A 312 -16.47 2.54 11.66
CA TRP A 312 -17.69 1.83 11.28
C TRP A 312 -18.59 1.58 12.47
N ALA A 313 -18.03 1.14 13.60
CA ALA A 313 -18.83 0.89 14.81
C ALA A 313 -19.48 2.16 15.35
N VAL A 314 -18.70 3.25 15.48
CA VAL A 314 -19.19 4.56 15.94
C VAL A 314 -20.18 5.15 14.93
N GLY A 315 -19.89 5.04 13.63
CA GLY A 315 -20.78 5.52 12.56
C GLY A 315 -22.14 4.83 12.58
N LYS A 316 -22.18 3.52 12.74
CA LYS A 316 -23.42 2.75 12.85
C LYS A 316 -24.25 3.19 14.07
N TRP A 317 -23.60 3.33 15.22
CA TRP A 317 -24.25 3.83 16.43
C TRP A 317 -24.83 5.24 16.23
N SER A 318 -24.05 6.17 15.64
CA SER A 318 -24.49 7.55 15.40
C SER A 318 -25.66 7.64 14.41
N VAL A 319 -25.62 6.87 13.33
CA VAL A 319 -26.72 6.83 12.34
C VAL A 319 -28.01 6.32 12.96
N ASN A 320 -27.93 5.31 13.83
CA ASN A 320 -29.07 4.78 14.56
C ASN A 320 -29.63 5.81 15.54
N LEU A 321 -28.77 6.59 16.23
CA LEU A 321 -29.21 7.67 17.15
C LEU A 321 -29.94 8.80 16.43
N ILE A 322 -29.44 9.20 15.26
CA ILE A 322 -30.04 10.27 14.45
C ILE A 322 -31.36 9.82 13.82
N GLY A 323 -31.59 8.50 13.69
CA GLY A 323 -32.79 7.93 13.06
C GLY A 323 -32.85 8.14 11.54
N TYR A 324 -31.81 8.73 10.92
CA TYR A 324 -31.73 9.04 9.50
C TYR A 324 -30.76 8.11 8.78
N ASN A 325 -31.26 6.91 8.44
CA ASN A 325 -30.45 5.83 7.93
C ASN A 325 -30.38 5.81 6.39
N HIS A 326 -29.90 6.90 5.80
CA HIS A 326 -29.70 7.02 4.35
C HIS A 326 -28.28 6.59 3.94
N ASN A 327 -28.13 6.08 2.70
CA ASN A 327 -26.86 5.64 2.14
C ASN A 327 -25.72 6.69 2.31
N TRP A 328 -25.97 7.93 1.88
CA TRP A 328 -24.98 9.01 1.96
C TRP A 328 -24.71 9.47 3.40
N THR A 329 -25.72 9.41 4.28
CA THR A 329 -25.53 9.71 5.70
C THR A 329 -24.57 8.75 6.35
N ARG A 330 -24.69 7.45 6.08
CA ARG A 330 -23.75 6.42 6.57
C ARG A 330 -22.33 6.69 6.08
N ILE A 331 -22.18 6.93 4.77
CA ILE A 331 -20.87 7.20 4.16
C ILE A 331 -20.24 8.44 4.80
N LEU A 332 -20.95 9.57 4.83
CA LEU A 332 -20.39 10.84 5.27
C LEU A 332 -20.05 10.85 6.77
N ILE A 333 -20.95 10.38 7.63
CA ILE A 333 -20.70 10.34 9.08
C ILE A 333 -19.49 9.46 9.38
N THR A 334 -19.43 8.27 8.80
CA THR A 334 -18.29 7.35 9.03
C THR A 334 -17.00 7.91 8.46
N PHE A 335 -17.06 8.59 7.31
CA PHE A 335 -15.89 9.25 6.71
C PHE A 335 -15.33 10.33 7.64
N VAL A 336 -16.19 11.17 8.20
CA VAL A 336 -15.77 12.21 9.16
C VAL A 336 -15.08 11.58 10.37
N TYR A 337 -15.64 10.50 10.94
CA TYR A 337 -14.98 9.79 12.04
C TYR A 337 -13.65 9.17 11.63
N CYS A 338 -13.56 8.57 10.45
CA CYS A 338 -12.28 8.03 9.94
C CYS A 338 -11.23 9.13 9.81
N VAL A 339 -11.57 10.27 9.25
CA VAL A 339 -10.64 11.39 9.07
C VAL A 339 -10.21 11.98 10.42
N ALA A 340 -11.18 12.27 11.30
CA ALA A 340 -10.91 12.83 12.62
C ALA A 340 -10.01 11.91 13.47
N ALA A 341 -10.34 10.63 13.55
CA ALA A 341 -9.55 9.66 14.30
C ALA A 341 -8.17 9.42 13.69
N SER A 342 -8.04 9.49 12.36
CA SER A 342 -6.76 9.40 11.67
C SER A 342 -5.84 10.56 11.99
N ILE A 343 -6.39 11.78 12.04
CA ILE A 343 -5.66 12.98 12.42
C ILE A 343 -5.18 12.86 13.87
N ILE A 344 -6.07 12.48 14.78
CA ILE A 344 -5.75 12.30 16.19
C ILE A 344 -4.64 11.25 16.35
N ALA A 345 -4.78 10.09 15.75
CA ALA A 345 -3.79 9.02 15.84
C ALA A 345 -2.43 9.43 15.24
N TYR A 346 -2.43 10.14 14.10
CA TYR A 346 -1.21 10.64 13.50
C TYR A 346 -0.52 11.68 14.39
N GLU A 347 -1.23 12.70 14.85
CA GLU A 347 -0.66 13.81 15.63
C GLU A 347 -0.16 13.35 17.02
N LEU A 348 -0.90 12.45 17.68
CA LEU A 348 -0.57 12.02 19.04
C LEU A 348 0.43 10.86 19.11
N ILE A 349 0.48 10.00 18.09
CA ILE A 349 1.31 8.79 18.12
C ILE A 349 2.39 8.83 17.05
N GLN A 350 2.00 8.91 15.78
CA GLN A 350 2.94 8.73 14.67
C GLN A 350 3.92 9.89 14.53
N LYS A 351 3.43 11.12 14.59
CA LYS A 351 4.25 12.33 14.41
C LYS A 351 5.32 12.53 15.49
N PRO A 352 5.05 12.32 16.80
CA PRO A 352 6.10 12.31 17.83
C PRO A 352 7.20 11.29 17.53
N ILE A 353 6.83 10.08 17.12
CA ILE A 353 7.79 9.02 16.76
C ILE A 353 8.61 9.40 15.53
N GLU A 354 7.98 9.95 14.49
CA GLU A 354 8.70 10.46 13.32
C GLU A 354 9.70 11.56 13.69
N ASN A 355 9.33 12.45 14.61
CA ASN A 355 10.21 13.52 15.09
C ASN A 355 11.37 12.96 15.92
N PHE A 356 11.11 12.00 16.79
CA PHE A 356 12.15 11.28 17.52
C PHE A 356 13.14 10.58 16.58
N VAL A 357 12.65 9.88 15.57
CA VAL A 357 13.51 9.24 14.56
C VAL A 357 14.35 10.27 13.82
N LYS A 358 13.75 11.40 13.44
CA LYS A 358 14.48 12.48 12.76
C LYS A 358 15.59 13.06 13.64
N SER A 359 15.29 13.39 14.91
CA SER A 359 16.29 13.96 15.83
C SER A 359 17.47 13.01 16.04
N ARG A 360 17.19 11.72 16.29
CA ARG A 360 18.23 10.71 16.53
C ARG A 360 19.20 10.51 15.34
N PHE A 361 18.71 10.65 14.10
CA PHE A 361 19.52 10.44 12.89
C PHE A 361 20.06 11.72 12.25
N LEU A 362 19.58 12.92 12.67
CA LEU A 362 20.18 14.18 12.29
C LEU A 362 21.36 14.59 13.18
N LEU A 363 21.36 14.16 14.44
CA LEU A 363 22.43 14.41 15.40
C LEU A 363 23.65 13.47 15.23
N SER A 364 23.56 12.45 14.36
CA SER A 364 24.63 11.49 14.05
C SER A 364 25.39 11.81 12.76
N LYS A 365 25.33 13.06 12.31
CA LYS A 365 26.21 13.63 11.27
C LYS A 365 27.28 14.51 11.98
#